data_ffc56b02467824efc2a9f0bf19a180e6
#
_entry.id   ffc56b02467824efc2a9f0bf19a180e6
#
_cell.length_a   1.000
_cell.length_b   1.000
_cell.length_c   1.000
_cell.angle_alpha   90.00
_cell.angle_beta   90.00
_cell.angle_gamma   90.00
#
_symmetry.space_group_name_H-M   'P 1'
#
loop_
_entity.id
_entity.type
_entity.pdbx_description
1 polymer ?
#
loop_
_entity_poly.entity_id
_entity_poly.type
_entity_poly.pdbx_seq_one_letter_code
_entity_poly.pdbx_strand_id
1 'polypeptide(L)'
;MPIIEAKELTKVFGSDPKRAIPLLREGRTKEAIFKETGLTVGVNRVSFSIEPGEIFVIMGLSGSGKSTLVRLLNRLIEPTDGQVLIRGQDLVKADPETLRSIRRKHISMVFQKFALFPHRTILENVEYGLEVQGVPKAKRREAAMASLELVGLGGLERQKPDQLSGGMQQRVGLARALANDPDVLLMDEAFSALDPLIRKDMQDELLQLQTKMKKTIVFITHDLDEALRIGDRIALMKDGAVVQIGTPEQILTNPANDYVERFVEDVDLSKVLTAAHVMRRPETIKLDRGPRVALQLMKDQGVSNLYVVDRDRQLLGAITAEDASAAVKEGKSLEDITIRDVPRVTPDTLLHDLFQTVSETRVPVAVIGDNGKLQGIIIRGAVLAALAGNHNVEGR
;
A
#
# COMPACT_ATOMS: atom_id res chain seq x y z
N MET A 1 -17.22 8.08 -6.16
CA MET A 1 -16.77 9.37 -6.71
C MET A 1 -15.45 9.70 -6.04
N PRO A 2 -14.37 9.89 -6.79
CA PRO A 2 -13.05 10.12 -6.22
C PRO A 2 -13.05 11.36 -5.33
N ILE A 3 -12.26 11.30 -4.26
CA ILE A 3 -12.11 12.40 -3.31
C ILE A 3 -11.09 13.43 -3.80
N ILE A 4 -10.08 12.96 -4.56
CA ILE A 4 -9.08 13.80 -5.24
C ILE A 4 -9.04 13.42 -6.71
N GLU A 5 -9.06 14.42 -7.60
CA GLU A 5 -8.74 14.23 -9.01
C GLU A 5 -7.70 15.28 -9.44
N ALA A 6 -6.62 14.81 -10.04
CA ALA A 6 -5.66 15.64 -10.77
C ALA A 6 -5.89 15.45 -12.27
N LYS A 7 -6.02 16.52 -13.04
CA LYS A 7 -6.26 16.48 -14.50
C LYS A 7 -5.22 17.33 -15.22
N GLU A 8 -4.34 16.68 -15.99
CA GLU A 8 -3.27 17.31 -16.77
C GLU A 8 -2.43 18.31 -15.95
N LEU A 9 -2.26 18.01 -14.66
CA LEU A 9 -1.64 18.92 -13.71
C LEU A 9 -0.19 19.17 -14.07
N THR A 10 0.14 20.43 -14.30
CA THR A 10 1.45 20.85 -14.78
C THR A 10 2.03 21.98 -13.93
N LYS A 11 3.31 21.87 -13.59
CA LYS A 11 4.05 22.95 -12.93
C LYS A 11 5.38 23.20 -13.62
N VAL A 12 5.57 24.42 -14.06
CA VAL A 12 6.82 24.94 -14.58
C VAL A 12 7.25 26.12 -13.72
N PHE A 13 8.53 26.18 -13.41
CA PHE A 13 9.16 27.27 -12.64
C PHE A 13 9.99 28.14 -13.58
N GLY A 14 9.99 29.45 -13.36
CA GLY A 14 10.71 30.45 -14.12
C GLY A 14 9.87 31.71 -14.38
N SER A 15 10.40 32.64 -15.16
CA SER A 15 9.82 33.97 -15.38
C SER A 15 8.52 33.95 -16.22
N ASP A 16 8.45 33.04 -17.20
CA ASP A 16 7.25 32.87 -18.07
C ASP A 16 6.94 31.38 -18.25
N PRO A 17 6.36 30.73 -17.24
CA PRO A 17 6.18 29.29 -17.23
C PRO A 17 5.22 28.78 -18.32
N LYS A 18 4.31 29.62 -18.83
CA LYS A 18 3.34 29.22 -19.86
C LYS A 18 3.99 28.91 -21.21
N ARG A 19 5.17 29.48 -21.50
CA ARG A 19 5.94 29.19 -22.75
C ARG A 19 6.35 27.72 -22.86
N ALA A 20 6.48 27.00 -21.74
CA ALA A 20 6.83 25.58 -21.76
C ALA A 20 5.63 24.66 -22.10
N ILE A 21 4.38 25.12 -21.96
CA ILE A 21 3.19 24.27 -22.16
C ILE A 21 3.10 23.70 -23.59
N PRO A 22 3.27 24.49 -24.68
CA PRO A 22 3.30 23.94 -26.04
C PRO A 22 4.41 22.91 -26.22
N LEU A 23 5.62 23.19 -25.72
CA LEU A 23 6.77 22.27 -25.81
C LEU A 23 6.53 20.95 -25.10
N LEU A 24 5.89 20.97 -23.93
CA LEU A 24 5.47 19.76 -23.22
C LEU A 24 4.42 18.96 -24.00
N ARG A 25 3.51 19.62 -24.69
CA ARG A 25 2.52 18.96 -25.56
C ARG A 25 3.13 18.33 -26.80
N GLU A 26 4.23 18.90 -27.31
CA GLU A 26 5.07 18.32 -28.36
C GLU A 26 5.93 17.14 -27.90
N GLY A 27 5.92 16.81 -26.60
CA GLY A 27 6.70 15.71 -26.05
C GLY A 27 8.18 16.04 -25.80
N ARG A 28 8.57 17.33 -25.75
CA ARG A 28 9.94 17.75 -25.41
C ARG A 28 10.30 17.35 -23.99
N THR A 29 11.53 16.88 -23.80
CA THR A 29 12.04 16.52 -22.47
C THR A 29 12.29 17.77 -21.61
N LYS A 30 12.28 17.59 -20.28
CA LYS A 30 12.54 18.72 -19.36
C LYS A 30 13.93 19.34 -19.56
N GLU A 31 14.93 18.54 -19.94
CA GLU A 31 16.29 19.01 -20.24
C GLU A 31 16.32 19.86 -21.51
N ALA A 32 15.58 19.45 -22.55
CA ALA A 32 15.48 20.22 -23.80
C ALA A 32 14.77 21.57 -23.55
N ILE A 33 13.68 21.55 -22.77
CA ILE A 33 12.94 22.77 -22.40
C ILE A 33 13.83 23.70 -21.59
N PHE A 34 14.58 23.16 -20.60
CA PHE A 34 15.50 23.95 -19.79
C PHE A 34 16.61 24.62 -20.65
N LYS A 35 17.21 23.85 -21.57
CA LYS A 35 18.27 24.38 -22.47
C LYS A 35 17.75 25.49 -23.39
N GLU A 36 16.52 25.36 -23.88
CA GLU A 36 15.94 26.30 -24.84
C GLU A 36 15.38 27.56 -24.16
N THR A 37 14.78 27.38 -22.97
CA THR A 37 13.96 28.45 -22.35
C THR A 37 14.46 28.91 -20.98
N GLY A 38 15.38 28.18 -20.34
CA GLY A 38 15.77 28.37 -18.93
C GLY A 38 14.68 27.99 -17.91
N LEU A 39 13.56 27.41 -18.36
CA LEU A 39 12.45 27.05 -17.49
C LEU A 39 12.60 25.64 -16.94
N THR A 40 12.27 25.45 -15.66
CA THR A 40 12.36 24.15 -15.00
C THR A 40 10.98 23.50 -14.89
N VAL A 41 10.80 22.32 -15.49
CA VAL A 41 9.58 21.53 -15.38
C VAL A 41 9.63 20.72 -14.10
N GLY A 42 8.72 21.02 -13.17
CA GLY A 42 8.58 20.30 -11.90
C GLY A 42 7.55 19.16 -11.97
N VAL A 43 6.41 19.39 -12.62
CA VAL A 43 5.35 18.39 -12.85
C VAL A 43 4.85 18.55 -14.29
N ASN A 44 4.69 17.42 -14.98
CA ASN A 44 4.35 17.38 -16.41
C ASN A 44 3.08 16.56 -16.63
N ARG A 45 1.94 17.23 -16.86
CA ARG A 45 0.64 16.68 -17.28
C ARG A 45 0.21 15.44 -16.47
N VAL A 46 0.33 15.51 -15.18
CA VAL A 46 -0.03 14.40 -14.29
C VAL A 46 -1.54 14.32 -14.13
N SER A 47 -2.09 13.11 -14.35
CA SER A 47 -3.52 12.82 -14.18
C SER A 47 -3.71 11.54 -13.37
N PHE A 48 -4.54 11.60 -12.33
CA PHE A 48 -4.96 10.46 -11.52
C PHE A 48 -6.20 10.80 -10.70
N SER A 49 -6.84 9.76 -10.16
CA SER A 49 -7.92 9.86 -9.18
C SER A 49 -7.60 9.04 -7.94
N ILE A 50 -8.08 9.50 -6.78
CA ILE A 50 -7.93 8.80 -5.49
C ILE A 50 -9.33 8.61 -4.89
N GLU A 51 -9.64 7.38 -4.50
CA GLU A 51 -10.94 7.03 -3.92
C GLU A 51 -10.98 7.33 -2.41
N PRO A 52 -12.18 7.55 -1.83
CA PRO A 52 -12.32 7.73 -0.39
C PRO A 52 -11.79 6.54 0.40
N GLY A 53 -10.96 6.81 1.42
CA GLY A 53 -10.38 5.78 2.29
C GLY A 53 -9.15 5.07 1.72
N GLU A 54 -8.68 5.45 0.54
CA GLU A 54 -7.51 4.88 -0.13
C GLU A 54 -6.21 5.46 0.46
N ILE A 55 -5.18 4.62 0.60
CA ILE A 55 -3.79 5.05 0.77
C ILE A 55 -3.13 5.07 -0.61
N PHE A 56 -2.99 6.25 -1.18
CA PHE A 56 -2.36 6.47 -2.48
C PHE A 56 -0.93 6.93 -2.30
N VAL A 57 0.03 6.12 -2.74
CA VAL A 57 1.45 6.43 -2.61
C VAL A 57 1.98 7.09 -3.87
N ILE A 58 2.70 8.20 -3.70
CA ILE A 58 3.46 8.86 -4.77
C ILE A 58 4.93 8.60 -4.52
N MET A 59 5.59 7.86 -5.42
CA MET A 59 6.99 7.52 -5.27
C MET A 59 7.83 7.84 -6.50
N GLY A 60 9.15 7.75 -6.37
CA GLY A 60 10.13 7.99 -7.43
C GLY A 60 11.43 8.56 -6.87
N LEU A 61 12.46 8.66 -7.68
CA LEU A 61 13.79 9.15 -7.27
C LEU A 61 13.75 10.63 -6.84
N SER A 62 14.83 11.09 -6.19
CA SER A 62 14.98 12.51 -5.86
C SER A 62 14.87 13.37 -7.13
N GLY A 63 14.18 14.50 -7.04
CA GLY A 63 13.95 15.39 -8.20
C GLY A 63 12.88 14.93 -9.20
N SER A 64 12.16 13.82 -8.96
CA SER A 64 11.06 13.37 -9.84
C SER A 64 9.79 14.23 -9.77
N GLY A 65 9.68 15.19 -8.83
CA GLY A 65 8.56 16.11 -8.73
C GLY A 65 7.53 15.81 -7.65
N LYS A 66 7.72 14.77 -6.82
CA LYS A 66 6.76 14.31 -5.79
C LYS A 66 6.29 15.40 -4.84
N SER A 67 7.24 16.06 -4.14
CA SER A 67 6.90 17.14 -3.20
C SER A 67 6.28 18.36 -3.89
N THR A 68 6.62 18.61 -5.17
CA THR A 68 5.93 19.62 -5.97
C THR A 68 4.49 19.20 -6.22
N LEU A 69 4.27 17.95 -6.62
CA LEU A 69 2.93 17.42 -6.89
C LEU A 69 2.02 17.52 -5.67
N VAL A 70 2.47 17.07 -4.49
CA VAL A 70 1.65 17.17 -3.26
C VAL A 70 1.33 18.61 -2.88
N ARG A 71 2.27 19.54 -3.11
CA ARG A 71 2.03 20.98 -2.86
C ARG A 71 1.10 21.61 -3.89
N LEU A 72 0.95 21.01 -5.07
CA LEU A 72 -0.09 21.38 -6.04
C LEU A 72 -1.46 20.87 -5.60
N LEU A 73 -1.54 19.65 -5.02
CA LEU A 73 -2.82 19.06 -4.57
C LEU A 73 -3.53 19.89 -3.51
N ASN A 74 -2.79 20.63 -2.67
CA ASN A 74 -3.38 21.57 -1.69
C ASN A 74 -3.20 23.03 -2.11
N ARG A 75 -2.74 23.26 -3.36
CA ARG A 75 -2.47 24.59 -3.93
C ARG A 75 -1.55 25.46 -3.07
N LEU A 76 -0.61 24.86 -2.31
CA LEU A 76 0.50 25.62 -1.71
C LEU A 76 1.44 26.19 -2.78
N ILE A 77 1.48 25.53 -3.94
CA ILE A 77 2.11 26.01 -5.16
C ILE A 77 1.00 26.13 -6.21
N GLU A 78 0.94 27.26 -6.90
CA GLU A 78 0.01 27.45 -8.02
C GLU A 78 0.42 26.59 -9.21
N PRO A 79 -0.48 25.78 -9.79
CA PRO A 79 -0.20 25.08 -11.03
C PRO A 79 -0.01 26.06 -12.20
N THR A 80 0.75 25.65 -13.20
CA THR A 80 0.91 26.40 -14.45
C THR A 80 -0.23 26.10 -15.42
N ASP A 81 -0.70 24.84 -15.42
CA ASP A 81 -1.85 24.34 -16.19
C ASP A 81 -2.48 23.14 -15.48
N GLY A 82 -3.69 22.75 -15.90
CA GLY A 82 -4.43 21.62 -15.35
C GLY A 82 -5.36 21.98 -14.19
N GLN A 83 -5.94 20.96 -13.56
CA GLN A 83 -6.94 21.08 -12.50
C GLN A 83 -6.65 20.14 -11.33
N VAL A 84 -7.06 20.57 -10.13
CA VAL A 84 -7.14 19.76 -8.93
C VAL A 84 -8.53 19.88 -8.37
N LEU A 85 -9.23 18.75 -8.26
CA LEU A 85 -10.56 18.68 -7.67
C LEU A 85 -10.46 17.96 -6.32
N ILE A 86 -11.01 18.57 -5.28
CA ILE A 86 -11.20 17.95 -3.96
C ILE A 86 -12.71 17.89 -3.70
N ARG A 87 -13.24 16.67 -3.53
CA ARG A 87 -14.69 16.44 -3.39
C ARG A 87 -15.50 17.10 -4.52
N GLY A 88 -14.96 17.11 -5.74
CA GLY A 88 -15.55 17.72 -6.91
C GLY A 88 -15.39 19.25 -7.00
N GLN A 89 -14.77 19.92 -6.01
CA GLN A 89 -14.51 21.37 -6.06
C GLN A 89 -13.14 21.67 -6.66
N ASP A 90 -13.09 22.50 -7.68
CA ASP A 90 -11.85 22.88 -8.37
C ASP A 90 -11.05 23.89 -7.50
N LEU A 91 -9.93 23.40 -6.93
CA LEU A 91 -9.04 24.23 -6.12
C LEU A 91 -8.35 25.31 -6.93
N VAL A 92 -8.08 25.09 -8.21
CA VAL A 92 -7.33 26.02 -9.06
C VAL A 92 -8.17 27.27 -9.33
N LYS A 93 -9.49 27.09 -9.49
CA LYS A 93 -10.45 28.18 -9.73
C LYS A 93 -11.03 28.77 -8.44
N ALA A 94 -10.79 28.14 -7.29
CA ALA A 94 -11.34 28.60 -6.02
C ALA A 94 -10.77 29.97 -5.64
N ASP A 95 -11.65 30.85 -5.18
CA ASP A 95 -11.28 32.12 -4.57
C ASP A 95 -10.52 31.91 -3.24
N PRO A 96 -9.82 32.93 -2.71
CA PRO A 96 -8.98 32.75 -1.52
C PRO A 96 -9.75 32.32 -0.27
N GLU A 97 -11.03 32.64 -0.14
CA GLU A 97 -11.84 32.28 1.03
C GLU A 97 -12.26 30.81 0.94
N THR A 98 -12.77 30.37 -0.19
CA THR A 98 -13.12 28.99 -0.50
C THR A 98 -11.88 28.09 -0.36
N LEU A 99 -10.72 28.49 -0.90
CA LEU A 99 -9.47 27.76 -0.77
C LEU A 99 -9.05 27.59 0.71
N ARG A 100 -9.14 28.65 1.51
CA ARG A 100 -8.86 28.56 2.96
C ARG A 100 -9.83 27.63 3.67
N SER A 101 -11.12 27.67 3.30
CA SER A 101 -12.14 26.78 3.88
C SER A 101 -11.84 25.33 3.58
N ILE A 102 -11.51 25.00 2.32
CA ILE A 102 -11.15 23.63 1.91
C ILE A 102 -9.91 23.14 2.67
N ARG A 103 -8.84 23.94 2.74
CA ARG A 103 -7.61 23.61 3.46
C ARG A 103 -7.82 23.40 4.96
N ARG A 104 -8.71 24.16 5.58
CA ARG A 104 -9.00 24.06 7.01
C ARG A 104 -9.82 22.83 7.35
N LYS A 105 -10.79 22.47 6.51
CA LYS A 105 -11.80 21.44 6.82
C LYS A 105 -11.49 20.08 6.22
N HIS A 106 -10.92 20.06 5.00
CA HIS A 106 -10.87 18.84 4.22
C HIS A 106 -9.44 18.29 4.04
N ILE A 107 -8.41 19.10 4.22
CA ILE A 107 -7.03 18.69 3.96
C ILE A 107 -6.16 19.02 5.17
N SER A 108 -5.40 18.03 5.63
CA SER A 108 -4.30 18.28 6.58
C SER A 108 -2.99 17.76 5.97
N MET A 109 -1.86 18.29 6.46
CA MET A 109 -0.54 17.91 5.94
C MET A 109 0.42 17.58 7.08
N VAL A 110 1.13 16.46 6.94
CA VAL A 110 2.24 16.05 7.77
C VAL A 110 3.54 16.27 6.98
N PHE A 111 4.48 16.98 7.57
CA PHE A 111 5.71 17.40 6.91
C PHE A 111 6.90 16.52 7.29
N GLN A 112 7.88 16.43 6.42
CA GLN A 112 9.14 15.72 6.63
C GLN A 112 9.91 16.19 7.87
N LYS A 113 9.97 17.52 8.09
CA LYS A 113 10.57 18.15 9.27
C LYS A 113 9.44 18.54 10.23
N PHE A 114 8.94 17.69 11.02
CA PHE A 114 7.85 17.78 12.02
C PHE A 114 7.06 19.12 12.05
N ALA A 115 7.70 20.24 11.73
CA ALA A 115 7.14 21.60 11.66
C ALA A 115 6.35 21.98 12.94
N LEU A 116 6.87 21.56 14.11
CA LEU A 116 6.30 21.91 15.40
C LEU A 116 6.77 23.28 15.85
N PHE A 117 5.89 24.00 16.59
CA PHE A 117 6.24 25.25 17.23
C PHE A 117 7.05 24.98 18.50
N PRO A 118 8.35 25.34 18.56
CA PRO A 118 9.22 24.95 19.67
C PRO A 118 8.86 25.61 20.99
N HIS A 119 8.21 26.78 20.93
CA HIS A 119 7.79 27.54 22.11
C HIS A 119 6.43 27.12 22.68
N ARG A 120 5.69 26.26 21.97
CA ARG A 120 4.38 25.70 22.38
C ARG A 120 4.55 24.31 22.97
N THR A 121 3.67 23.92 23.88
CA THR A 121 3.54 22.52 24.32
C THR A 121 3.02 21.64 23.19
N ILE A 122 3.10 20.32 23.35
CA ILE A 122 2.57 19.39 22.33
C ILE A 122 1.05 19.53 22.20
N LEU A 123 0.33 19.73 23.29
CA LEU A 123 -1.10 20.00 23.25
C LEU A 123 -1.41 21.27 22.44
N GLU A 124 -0.70 22.37 22.71
CA GLU A 124 -0.87 23.63 21.98
C GLU A 124 -0.47 23.52 20.50
N ASN A 125 0.49 22.65 20.17
CA ASN A 125 0.82 22.32 18.79
C ASN A 125 -0.34 21.60 18.09
N VAL A 126 -0.97 20.64 18.76
CA VAL A 126 -2.10 19.87 18.22
C VAL A 126 -3.37 20.74 18.11
N GLU A 127 -3.63 21.59 19.09
CA GLU A 127 -4.75 22.54 19.08
C GLU A 127 -4.67 23.61 17.96
N TYR A 128 -3.47 23.87 17.41
CA TYR A 128 -3.22 25.03 16.55
C TYR A 128 -4.14 25.13 15.33
N GLY A 129 -4.37 24.03 14.64
CA GLY A 129 -5.26 24.01 13.47
C GLY A 129 -6.69 24.44 13.80
N LEU A 130 -7.21 23.99 14.94
CA LEU A 130 -8.53 24.33 15.45
C LEU A 130 -8.56 25.77 16.02
N GLU A 131 -7.44 26.23 16.59
CA GLU A 131 -7.28 27.63 17.02
C GLU A 131 -7.44 28.61 15.85
N VAL A 132 -6.75 28.33 14.73
CA VAL A 132 -6.86 29.14 13.49
C VAL A 132 -8.26 29.10 12.88
N GLN A 133 -9.03 28.04 13.14
CA GLN A 133 -10.42 27.92 12.72
C GLN A 133 -11.40 28.66 13.64
N GLY A 134 -10.92 29.21 14.77
CA GLY A 134 -11.77 29.91 15.76
C GLY A 134 -12.60 28.96 16.64
N VAL A 135 -12.23 27.67 16.73
CA VAL A 135 -12.93 26.70 17.58
C VAL A 135 -12.74 27.08 19.06
N PRO A 136 -13.81 27.07 19.88
CA PRO A 136 -13.73 27.38 21.30
C PRO A 136 -12.71 26.53 22.05
N LYS A 137 -11.96 27.13 23.00
CA LYS A 137 -10.82 26.50 23.69
C LYS A 137 -11.15 25.12 24.29
N ALA A 138 -12.33 24.97 24.90
CA ALA A 138 -12.74 23.71 25.51
C ALA A 138 -12.84 22.60 24.46
N LYS A 139 -13.50 22.84 23.31
CA LYS A 139 -13.67 21.86 22.22
C LYS A 139 -12.37 21.52 21.52
N ARG A 140 -11.51 22.53 21.22
CA ARG A 140 -10.23 22.26 20.59
C ARG A 140 -9.30 21.45 21.48
N ARG A 141 -9.35 21.70 22.80
CA ARG A 141 -8.56 20.92 23.77
C ARG A 141 -9.02 19.48 23.86
N GLU A 142 -10.32 19.24 23.87
CA GLU A 142 -10.90 17.89 23.85
C GLU A 142 -10.47 17.13 22.60
N ALA A 143 -10.59 17.72 21.40
CA ALA A 143 -10.17 17.10 20.15
C ALA A 143 -8.65 16.85 20.12
N ALA A 144 -7.83 17.78 20.62
CA ALA A 144 -6.39 17.63 20.67
C ALA A 144 -5.96 16.53 21.64
N MET A 145 -6.60 16.42 22.82
CA MET A 145 -6.36 15.34 23.78
C MET A 145 -6.68 13.97 23.16
N ALA A 146 -7.87 13.84 22.56
CA ALA A 146 -8.27 12.61 21.89
C ALA A 146 -7.27 12.22 20.77
N SER A 147 -6.75 13.19 20.01
CA SER A 147 -5.77 12.95 18.96
C SER A 147 -4.39 12.54 19.53
N LEU A 148 -3.98 13.09 20.68
CA LEU A 148 -2.75 12.68 21.37
C LEU A 148 -2.87 11.26 21.93
N GLU A 149 -4.01 10.90 22.51
CA GLU A 149 -4.28 9.53 22.95
C GLU A 149 -4.25 8.55 21.79
N LEU A 150 -4.83 8.93 20.64
CA LEU A 150 -4.89 8.10 19.44
C LEU A 150 -3.50 7.72 18.92
N VAL A 151 -2.51 8.61 19.06
CA VAL A 151 -1.11 8.38 18.65
C VAL A 151 -0.21 7.93 19.81
N GLY A 152 -0.78 7.53 20.95
CA GLY A 152 -0.02 6.98 22.08
C GLY A 152 0.82 8.01 22.85
N LEU A 153 0.43 9.30 22.82
CA LEU A 153 1.11 10.40 23.54
C LEU A 153 0.28 10.97 24.70
N GLY A 154 -0.71 10.23 25.20
CA GLY A 154 -1.47 10.61 26.39
C GLY A 154 -0.53 10.74 27.61
N GLY A 155 -0.75 11.77 28.44
CA GLY A 155 0.08 12.08 29.59
C GLY A 155 1.28 13.00 29.33
N LEU A 156 1.56 13.32 28.06
CA LEU A 156 2.71 14.16 27.67
C LEU A 156 2.31 15.58 27.21
N GLU A 157 1.06 15.98 27.41
CA GLU A 157 0.45 17.18 26.83
C GLU A 157 1.20 18.47 27.14
N ARG A 158 1.86 18.54 28.31
CA ARG A 158 2.57 19.71 28.82
C ARG A 158 4.03 19.80 28.34
N GLN A 159 4.56 18.73 27.74
CA GLN A 159 5.92 18.72 27.25
C GLN A 159 6.07 19.62 26.01
N LYS A 160 7.30 20.05 25.74
CA LYS A 160 7.67 20.79 24.54
C LYS A 160 8.34 19.86 23.52
N PRO A 161 8.40 20.24 22.23
CA PRO A 161 9.00 19.42 21.18
C PRO A 161 10.45 19.00 21.46
N ASP A 162 11.27 19.85 22.08
CA ASP A 162 12.66 19.59 22.42
C ASP A 162 12.86 18.50 23.50
N GLN A 163 11.80 18.15 24.22
CA GLN A 163 11.77 17.10 25.23
C GLN A 163 11.40 15.73 24.66
N LEU A 164 11.12 15.65 23.35
CA LEU A 164 10.62 14.45 22.67
C LEU A 164 11.65 13.87 21.72
N SER A 165 11.64 12.52 21.57
CA SER A 165 12.36 11.85 20.49
C SER A 165 11.80 12.22 19.10
N GLY A 166 12.56 11.99 18.03
CA GLY A 166 12.10 12.26 16.66
C GLY A 166 10.78 11.54 16.31
N GLY A 167 10.65 10.27 16.70
CA GLY A 167 9.40 9.52 16.51
C GLY A 167 8.21 10.12 17.28
N MET A 168 8.42 10.56 18.52
CA MET A 168 7.37 11.24 19.28
C MET A 168 6.99 12.59 18.66
N GLN A 169 7.96 13.37 18.15
CA GLN A 169 7.68 14.62 17.43
C GLN A 169 6.86 14.37 16.16
N GLN A 170 7.13 13.27 15.45
CA GLN A 170 6.35 12.86 14.28
C GLN A 170 4.93 12.50 14.66
N ARG A 171 4.72 11.76 15.75
CA ARG A 171 3.38 11.46 16.30
C ARG A 171 2.62 12.72 16.69
N VAL A 172 3.28 13.74 17.26
CA VAL A 172 2.64 15.06 17.50
C VAL A 172 2.22 15.71 16.18
N GLY A 173 3.06 15.65 15.15
CA GLY A 173 2.73 16.14 13.81
C GLY A 173 1.50 15.46 13.21
N LEU A 174 1.41 14.12 13.38
CA LEU A 174 0.27 13.33 12.96
C LEU A 174 -0.98 13.67 13.78
N ALA A 175 -0.89 13.75 15.12
CA ALA A 175 -1.99 14.15 15.98
C ALA A 175 -2.53 15.55 15.61
N ARG A 176 -1.64 16.51 15.33
CA ARG A 176 -2.02 17.86 14.86
C ARG A 176 -2.81 17.83 13.57
N ALA A 177 -2.42 16.97 12.64
CA ALA A 177 -3.12 16.80 11.37
C ALA A 177 -4.51 16.16 11.58
N LEU A 178 -4.60 15.15 12.45
CA LEU A 178 -5.83 14.41 12.75
C LEU A 178 -6.83 15.20 13.60
N ALA A 179 -6.37 16.08 14.47
CA ALA A 179 -7.24 16.89 15.34
C ALA A 179 -8.26 17.76 14.57
N ASN A 180 -7.94 18.10 13.32
CA ASN A 180 -8.84 18.84 12.44
C ASN A 180 -9.90 17.94 11.78
N ASP A 181 -9.88 16.63 12.00
CA ASP A 181 -10.74 15.63 11.36
C ASP A 181 -10.83 15.76 9.83
N PRO A 182 -9.69 15.82 9.10
CA PRO A 182 -9.70 16.05 7.66
C PRO A 182 -10.24 14.83 6.91
N ASP A 183 -10.74 15.06 5.68
CA ASP A 183 -11.07 13.97 4.75
C ASP A 183 -9.79 13.39 4.10
N VAL A 184 -8.79 14.24 3.87
CA VAL A 184 -7.53 13.92 3.18
C VAL A 184 -6.33 14.29 4.04
N LEU A 185 -5.43 13.34 4.21
CA LEU A 185 -4.15 13.52 4.87
C LEU A 185 -3.02 13.44 3.84
N LEU A 186 -2.31 14.55 3.62
CA LEU A 186 -1.12 14.62 2.77
C LEU A 186 0.13 14.40 3.62
N MET A 187 0.97 13.43 3.27
CA MET A 187 2.18 13.07 4.02
C MET A 187 3.40 13.20 3.11
N ASP A 188 4.22 14.25 3.30
CA ASP A 188 5.40 14.53 2.48
C ASP A 188 6.65 13.95 3.16
N GLU A 189 7.08 12.74 2.75
CA GLU A 189 8.22 11.99 3.30
C GLU A 189 8.20 11.93 4.85
N ALA A 190 7.02 11.70 5.41
CA ALA A 190 6.76 11.87 6.83
C ALA A 190 7.66 11.01 7.75
N PHE A 191 8.11 9.86 7.28
CA PHE A 191 8.90 8.92 8.09
C PHE A 191 10.40 8.88 7.71
N SER A 192 10.84 9.65 6.71
CA SER A 192 12.21 9.59 6.18
C SER A 192 13.29 10.02 7.21
N ALA A 193 12.92 10.86 8.16
CA ALA A 193 13.83 11.36 9.20
C ALA A 193 13.96 10.42 10.43
N LEU A 194 13.21 9.30 10.45
CA LEU A 194 13.21 8.34 11.55
C LEU A 194 14.20 7.21 11.28
N ASP A 195 14.73 6.63 12.36
CA ASP A 195 15.50 5.39 12.26
C ASP A 195 14.64 4.21 11.76
N PRO A 196 15.24 3.15 11.18
CA PRO A 196 14.49 2.09 10.52
C PRO A 196 13.49 1.37 11.42
N LEU A 197 13.79 1.19 12.72
CA LEU A 197 12.90 0.49 13.64
C LEU A 197 11.66 1.33 13.95
N ILE A 198 11.88 2.59 14.36
CA ILE A 198 10.79 3.53 14.64
C ILE A 198 9.95 3.80 13.40
N ARG A 199 10.57 3.85 12.21
CA ARG A 199 9.86 4.00 10.94
C ARG A 199 8.87 2.86 10.72
N LYS A 200 9.30 1.62 10.95
CA LYS A 200 8.43 0.43 10.83
C LYS A 200 7.26 0.49 11.79
N ASP A 201 7.50 0.83 13.06
CA ASP A 201 6.45 0.98 14.07
C ASP A 201 5.44 2.06 13.66
N MET A 202 5.91 3.21 13.12
CA MET A 202 5.05 4.28 12.64
C MET A 202 4.19 3.89 11.43
N GLN A 203 4.73 3.05 10.54
CA GLN A 203 3.97 2.50 9.40
C GLN A 203 2.85 1.58 9.88
N ASP A 204 3.14 0.66 10.82
CA ASP A 204 2.15 -0.24 11.39
C ASP A 204 1.04 0.52 12.12
N GLU A 205 1.42 1.55 12.88
CA GLU A 205 0.48 2.44 13.56
C GLU A 205 -0.40 3.20 12.56
N LEU A 206 0.17 3.71 11.45
CA LEU A 206 -0.59 4.38 10.40
C LEU A 206 -1.64 3.45 9.78
N LEU A 207 -1.28 2.18 9.49
CA LEU A 207 -2.21 1.18 8.96
C LEU A 207 -3.34 0.85 9.96
N GLN A 208 -3.01 0.71 11.24
CA GLN A 208 -4.02 0.51 12.29
C GLN A 208 -4.97 1.70 12.42
N LEU A 209 -4.44 2.92 12.36
CA LEU A 209 -5.23 4.15 12.39
C LEU A 209 -6.13 4.23 11.15
N GLN A 210 -5.60 3.91 9.98
CA GLN A 210 -6.36 3.92 8.73
C GLN A 210 -7.55 2.96 8.77
N THR A 211 -7.37 1.75 9.28
CA THR A 211 -8.45 0.76 9.45
C THR A 211 -9.59 1.31 10.31
N LYS A 212 -9.27 2.08 11.37
CA LYS A 212 -10.25 2.68 12.29
C LYS A 212 -10.92 3.92 11.73
N MET A 213 -10.15 4.80 11.10
CA MET A 213 -10.58 6.15 10.71
C MET A 213 -11.05 6.25 9.26
N LYS A 214 -10.63 5.32 8.40
CA LYS A 214 -10.95 5.28 6.94
C LYS A 214 -10.69 6.61 6.22
N LYS A 215 -9.62 7.34 6.63
CA LYS A 215 -9.21 8.59 6.00
C LYS A 215 -8.50 8.31 4.68
N THR A 216 -8.62 9.22 3.72
CA THR A 216 -7.82 9.14 2.49
C THR A 216 -6.42 9.68 2.76
N ILE A 217 -5.41 8.94 2.39
CA ILE A 217 -4.01 9.31 2.63
C ILE A 217 -3.28 9.41 1.29
N VAL A 218 -2.61 10.54 1.06
CA VAL A 218 -1.62 10.68 -0.02
C VAL A 218 -0.25 10.68 0.61
N PHE A 219 0.49 9.60 0.40
CA PHE A 219 1.77 9.37 1.04
C PHE A 219 2.91 9.50 0.04
N ILE A 220 3.90 10.34 0.33
CA ILE A 220 5.11 10.47 -0.49
C ILE A 220 6.25 9.73 0.17
N THR A 221 6.92 8.91 -0.62
CA THR A 221 8.19 8.27 -0.24
C THR A 221 9.12 8.12 -1.43
N HIS A 222 10.39 7.89 -1.16
CA HIS A 222 11.39 7.42 -2.12
C HIS A 222 11.80 5.96 -1.85
N ASP A 223 11.27 5.37 -0.78
CA ASP A 223 11.51 4.00 -0.34
C ASP A 223 10.43 3.07 -0.92
N LEU A 224 10.85 2.11 -1.73
CA LEU A 224 9.95 1.19 -2.41
C LEU A 224 9.31 0.20 -1.44
N ASP A 225 10.05 -0.31 -0.47
CA ASP A 225 9.52 -1.24 0.55
C ASP A 225 8.40 -0.56 1.36
N GLU A 226 8.59 0.72 1.69
CA GLU A 226 7.56 1.53 2.35
C GLU A 226 6.31 1.69 1.47
N ALA A 227 6.48 2.01 0.18
CA ALA A 227 5.37 2.15 -0.76
C ALA A 227 4.58 0.86 -0.94
N LEU A 228 5.28 -0.27 -1.09
CA LEU A 228 4.68 -1.59 -1.25
C LEU A 228 3.94 -2.06 0.00
N ARG A 229 4.44 -1.67 1.20
CA ARG A 229 3.86 -2.08 2.48
C ARG A 229 2.57 -1.36 2.81
N ILE A 230 2.50 -0.05 2.56
CA ILE A 230 1.39 0.79 3.06
C ILE A 230 0.40 1.21 1.98
N GLY A 231 0.78 1.16 0.69
CA GLY A 231 -0.04 1.69 -0.41
C GLY A 231 -1.08 0.70 -0.91
N ASP A 232 -2.33 1.16 -1.04
CA ASP A 232 -3.33 0.44 -1.82
C ASP A 232 -3.03 0.58 -3.32
N ARG A 233 -2.62 1.78 -3.75
CA ARG A 233 -2.10 2.06 -5.10
C ARG A 233 -0.89 2.97 -5.04
N ILE A 234 0.02 2.76 -6.01
CA ILE A 234 1.29 3.47 -6.12
C ILE A 234 1.35 4.18 -7.47
N ALA A 235 1.64 5.48 -7.44
CA ALA A 235 2.00 6.27 -8.61
C ALA A 235 3.52 6.47 -8.66
N LEU A 236 4.18 5.82 -9.61
CA LEU A 236 5.62 5.96 -9.80
C LEU A 236 5.91 7.15 -10.71
N MET A 237 6.73 8.08 -10.22
CA MET A 237 7.08 9.31 -10.93
C MET A 237 8.52 9.30 -11.46
N LYS A 238 8.68 9.77 -12.69
CA LYS A 238 9.97 10.07 -13.31
C LYS A 238 9.88 11.39 -14.05
N ASP A 239 10.88 12.25 -13.91
CA ASP A 239 11.02 13.49 -14.67
C ASP A 239 9.78 14.41 -14.67
N GLY A 240 9.06 14.45 -13.55
CA GLY A 240 7.85 15.25 -13.39
C GLY A 240 6.58 14.59 -13.89
N ALA A 241 6.66 13.44 -14.54
CA ALA A 241 5.51 12.69 -15.06
C ALA A 241 5.25 11.42 -14.25
N VAL A 242 4.01 10.95 -14.25
CA VAL A 242 3.66 9.62 -13.77
C VAL A 242 3.95 8.61 -14.88
N VAL A 243 4.75 7.58 -14.57
CA VAL A 243 5.13 6.53 -15.52
C VAL A 243 4.28 5.28 -15.38
N GLN A 244 3.79 5.00 -14.16
CA GLN A 244 2.85 3.90 -13.91
C GLN A 244 2.02 4.20 -12.66
N ILE A 245 0.75 3.75 -12.67
CA ILE A 245 -0.11 3.67 -11.49
C ILE A 245 -0.66 2.25 -11.42
N GLY A 246 -0.58 1.62 -10.25
CA GLY A 246 -1.10 0.28 -10.03
C GLY A 246 -1.09 -0.11 -8.56
N THR A 247 -1.64 -1.29 -8.25
CA THR A 247 -1.44 -1.91 -6.94
C THR A 247 0.02 -2.32 -6.78
N PRO A 248 0.52 -2.56 -5.53
CA PRO A 248 1.86 -3.10 -5.30
C PRO A 248 2.17 -4.30 -6.21
N GLU A 249 1.24 -5.24 -6.31
CA GLU A 249 1.35 -6.40 -7.18
C GLU A 249 1.51 -6.03 -8.65
N GLN A 250 0.66 -5.14 -9.18
CA GLN A 250 0.72 -4.71 -10.59
C GLN A 250 2.04 -4.02 -10.94
N ILE A 251 2.60 -3.24 -10.02
CA ILE A 251 3.90 -2.58 -10.21
C ILE A 251 5.03 -3.61 -10.31
N LEU A 252 4.97 -4.67 -9.49
CA LEU A 252 5.99 -5.72 -9.45
C LEU A 252 5.88 -6.73 -10.59
N THR A 253 4.64 -7.14 -10.95
CA THR A 253 4.42 -8.23 -11.92
C THR A 253 4.28 -7.74 -13.36
N ASN A 254 3.84 -6.50 -13.57
CA ASN A 254 3.58 -5.90 -14.88
C ASN A 254 4.21 -4.50 -15.00
N PRO A 255 5.55 -4.39 -14.96
CA PRO A 255 6.21 -3.11 -15.10
C PRO A 255 5.92 -2.50 -16.48
N ALA A 256 5.52 -1.22 -16.52
CA ALA A 256 5.10 -0.53 -17.73
C ALA A 256 6.26 -0.26 -18.71
N ASN A 257 7.48 -0.23 -18.24
CA ASN A 257 8.68 0.02 -19.04
C ASN A 257 9.96 -0.38 -18.26
N ASP A 258 11.11 -0.39 -18.97
CA ASP A 258 12.43 -0.74 -18.40
C ASP A 258 12.83 0.10 -17.17
N TYR A 259 12.29 1.32 -17.03
CA TYR A 259 12.57 2.13 -15.85
C TYR A 259 11.88 1.55 -14.61
N VAL A 260 10.61 1.17 -14.73
CA VAL A 260 9.86 0.54 -13.64
C VAL A 260 10.46 -0.83 -13.33
N GLU A 261 10.79 -1.63 -14.36
CA GLU A 261 11.42 -2.94 -14.20
C GLU A 261 12.70 -2.86 -13.37
N ARG A 262 13.63 -1.96 -13.72
CA ARG A 262 14.85 -1.71 -12.94
C ARG A 262 14.58 -1.16 -11.55
N PHE A 263 13.49 -0.44 -11.38
CA PHE A 263 13.13 0.15 -10.09
C PHE A 263 12.68 -0.91 -9.09
N VAL A 264 12.11 -2.01 -9.58
CA VAL A 264 11.59 -3.12 -8.76
C VAL A 264 12.50 -4.35 -8.76
N GLU A 265 13.62 -4.34 -9.51
CA GLU A 265 14.52 -5.47 -9.72
C GLU A 265 15.07 -6.05 -8.41
N ASP A 266 15.41 -5.18 -7.45
CA ASP A 266 16.00 -5.57 -6.16
C ASP A 266 14.97 -5.83 -5.05
N VAL A 267 13.66 -5.84 -5.37
CA VAL A 267 12.61 -6.03 -4.36
C VAL A 267 12.50 -7.49 -3.93
N ASP A 268 12.45 -7.68 -2.62
CA ASP A 268 12.12 -8.98 -2.04
C ASP A 268 10.63 -9.32 -2.24
N LEU A 269 10.33 -9.99 -3.35
CA LEU A 269 8.97 -10.39 -3.73
C LEU A 269 8.26 -11.22 -2.65
N SER A 270 9.01 -11.88 -1.75
CA SER A 270 8.41 -12.68 -0.68
C SER A 270 7.60 -11.85 0.31
N LYS A 271 7.91 -10.55 0.43
CA LYS A 271 7.23 -9.61 1.35
C LYS A 271 5.96 -8.98 0.77
N VAL A 272 5.69 -9.20 -0.51
CA VAL A 272 4.56 -8.60 -1.23
C VAL A 272 3.61 -9.65 -1.78
N LEU A 273 4.16 -10.73 -2.36
CA LEU A 273 3.35 -11.82 -2.88
C LEU A 273 2.75 -12.65 -1.74
N THR A 274 1.50 -13.03 -1.92
CA THR A 274 0.73 -13.84 -0.96
C THR A 274 0.48 -15.26 -1.48
N ALA A 275 -0.06 -16.10 -0.63
CA ALA A 275 -0.51 -17.44 -0.96
C ALA A 275 -1.43 -17.47 -2.19
N ALA A 276 -2.31 -16.48 -2.32
CA ALA A 276 -3.24 -16.36 -3.46
C ALA A 276 -2.53 -16.26 -4.81
N HIS A 277 -1.34 -15.63 -4.87
CA HIS A 277 -0.57 -15.43 -6.10
C HIS A 277 0.13 -16.69 -6.61
N VAL A 278 0.42 -17.65 -5.72
CA VAL A 278 1.18 -18.86 -6.03
C VAL A 278 0.39 -20.13 -5.89
N MET A 279 -0.82 -20.07 -5.34
CA MET A 279 -1.66 -21.24 -5.16
C MET A 279 -2.12 -21.81 -6.50
N ARG A 280 -2.25 -23.13 -6.53
CA ARG A 280 -2.80 -23.87 -7.66
C ARG A 280 -4.10 -24.53 -7.27
N ARG A 281 -4.90 -24.89 -8.26
CA ARG A 281 -6.13 -25.64 -8.04
C ARG A 281 -5.80 -27.00 -7.41
N PRO A 282 -6.44 -27.37 -6.28
CA PRO A 282 -6.21 -28.66 -5.65
C PRO A 282 -7.01 -29.75 -6.36
N GLU A 283 -6.39 -30.92 -6.53
CA GLU A 283 -7.13 -32.13 -6.86
C GLU A 283 -7.72 -32.72 -5.59
N THR A 284 -9.02 -33.02 -5.62
CA THR A 284 -9.78 -33.39 -4.43
C THR A 284 -10.49 -34.73 -4.58
N ILE A 285 -10.68 -35.42 -3.45
CA ILE A 285 -11.43 -36.66 -3.37
C ILE A 285 -12.31 -36.66 -2.11
N LYS A 286 -13.42 -37.41 -2.14
CA LYS A 286 -14.29 -37.61 -0.97
C LYS A 286 -13.95 -38.92 -0.27
N LEU A 287 -14.20 -39.00 1.05
CA LEU A 287 -13.93 -40.20 1.85
C LEU A 287 -14.71 -41.44 1.43
N ASP A 288 -15.86 -41.28 0.77
CA ASP A 288 -16.67 -42.37 0.27
C ASP A 288 -16.10 -43.13 -0.93
N ARG A 289 -14.96 -42.65 -1.46
CA ARG A 289 -14.24 -43.31 -2.55
C ARG A 289 -13.19 -44.28 -2.00
N GLY A 290 -12.81 -45.23 -2.82
CA GLY A 290 -11.78 -46.23 -2.43
C GLY A 290 -10.35 -45.79 -2.81
N PRO A 291 -9.32 -46.38 -2.17
CA PRO A 291 -7.89 -46.09 -2.46
C PRO A 291 -7.49 -46.35 -3.94
N ARG A 292 -8.12 -47.31 -4.61
CA ARG A 292 -7.86 -47.57 -6.04
C ARG A 292 -8.31 -46.40 -6.92
N VAL A 293 -9.45 -45.78 -6.58
CA VAL A 293 -9.96 -44.57 -7.28
C VAL A 293 -9.02 -43.40 -7.05
N ALA A 294 -8.51 -43.24 -5.83
CA ALA A 294 -7.52 -42.21 -5.51
C ALA A 294 -6.26 -42.35 -6.37
N LEU A 295 -5.70 -43.56 -6.45
CA LEU A 295 -4.51 -43.84 -7.29
C LEU A 295 -4.76 -43.55 -8.77
N GLN A 296 -5.95 -43.92 -9.27
CA GLN A 296 -6.30 -43.65 -10.67
C GLN A 296 -6.37 -42.15 -10.93
N LEU A 297 -7.05 -41.39 -10.05
CA LEU A 297 -7.13 -39.93 -10.15
C LEU A 297 -5.73 -39.29 -10.10
N MET A 298 -4.85 -39.70 -9.17
CA MET A 298 -3.49 -39.21 -9.08
C MET A 298 -2.70 -39.46 -10.38
N LYS A 299 -2.87 -40.62 -10.96
CA LYS A 299 -2.23 -41.00 -12.24
C LYS A 299 -2.76 -40.16 -13.40
N ASP A 300 -4.06 -40.01 -13.51
CA ASP A 300 -4.73 -39.27 -14.59
C ASP A 300 -4.40 -37.78 -14.56
N GLN A 301 -4.25 -37.22 -13.36
CA GLN A 301 -3.94 -35.79 -13.14
C GLN A 301 -2.42 -35.50 -12.99
N GLY A 302 -1.57 -36.54 -12.97
CA GLY A 302 -0.12 -36.37 -12.82
C GLY A 302 0.30 -35.84 -11.46
N VAL A 303 -0.48 -36.08 -10.38
CA VAL A 303 -0.21 -35.60 -9.03
C VAL A 303 0.10 -36.73 -8.06
N SER A 304 0.90 -36.45 -7.04
CA SER A 304 1.26 -37.42 -6.00
C SER A 304 0.41 -37.32 -4.72
N ASN A 305 -0.49 -36.33 -4.66
CA ASN A 305 -1.31 -36.07 -3.49
C ASN A 305 -2.73 -35.67 -3.91
N LEU A 306 -3.74 -36.08 -3.14
CA LEU A 306 -5.12 -35.58 -3.24
C LEU A 306 -5.56 -35.02 -1.89
N TYR A 307 -6.41 -34.01 -1.95
CA TYR A 307 -7.00 -33.40 -0.75
C TYR A 307 -8.37 -33.98 -0.51
N VAL A 308 -8.57 -34.48 0.71
CA VAL A 308 -9.85 -35.05 1.13
C VAL A 308 -10.75 -33.92 1.60
N VAL A 309 -11.91 -33.80 0.97
CA VAL A 309 -12.90 -32.78 1.28
C VAL A 309 -14.27 -33.39 1.55
N ASP A 310 -15.09 -32.69 2.33
CA ASP A 310 -16.50 -33.03 2.54
C ASP A 310 -17.39 -32.54 1.37
N ARG A 311 -18.72 -32.62 1.57
CA ARG A 311 -19.70 -32.16 0.57
C ARG A 311 -19.70 -30.66 0.34
N ASP A 312 -19.28 -29.89 1.35
CA ASP A 312 -19.24 -28.43 1.34
C ASP A 312 -17.84 -27.89 0.94
N ARG A 313 -16.93 -28.80 0.49
CA ARG A 313 -15.52 -28.51 0.14
C ARG A 313 -14.65 -28.10 1.33
N GLN A 314 -15.03 -28.45 2.55
CA GLN A 314 -14.18 -28.24 3.71
C GLN A 314 -13.05 -29.28 3.74
N LEU A 315 -11.85 -28.85 4.09
CA LEU A 315 -10.68 -29.71 4.13
C LEU A 315 -10.73 -30.67 5.31
N LEU A 316 -10.77 -31.96 5.04
CA LEU A 316 -10.69 -33.03 6.04
C LEU A 316 -9.26 -33.54 6.23
N GLY A 317 -8.43 -33.50 5.18
CA GLY A 317 -7.04 -33.94 5.22
C GLY A 317 -6.46 -34.10 3.81
N ALA A 318 -5.34 -34.83 3.71
CA ALA A 318 -4.70 -35.16 2.45
C ALA A 318 -4.31 -36.65 2.43
N ILE A 319 -4.12 -37.22 1.25
CA ILE A 319 -3.59 -38.57 1.03
C ILE A 319 -2.45 -38.52 0.02
N THR A 320 -1.44 -39.36 0.21
CA THR A 320 -0.33 -39.51 -0.73
C THR A 320 -0.52 -40.75 -1.60
N ALA A 321 0.15 -40.79 -2.76
CA ALA A 321 0.16 -41.96 -3.61
C ALA A 321 0.76 -43.20 -2.93
N GLU A 322 1.73 -42.97 -2.03
CA GLU A 322 2.39 -44.03 -1.25
C GLU A 322 1.40 -44.67 -0.28
N ASP A 323 0.68 -43.87 0.52
CA ASP A 323 -0.31 -44.32 1.49
C ASP A 323 -1.49 -45.01 0.80
N ALA A 324 -1.97 -44.46 -0.32
CA ALA A 324 -3.03 -45.06 -1.11
C ALA A 324 -2.64 -46.40 -1.71
N SER A 325 -1.36 -46.54 -2.14
CA SER A 325 -0.83 -47.85 -2.66
C SER A 325 -0.73 -48.87 -1.55
N ALA A 326 -0.28 -48.50 -0.35
CA ALA A 326 -0.24 -49.37 0.81
C ALA A 326 -1.67 -49.81 1.23
N ALA A 327 -2.61 -48.86 1.27
CA ALA A 327 -4.00 -49.14 1.60
C ALA A 327 -4.70 -50.14 0.68
N VAL A 328 -4.38 -50.12 -0.63
CA VAL A 328 -4.92 -51.08 -1.58
C VAL A 328 -4.41 -52.52 -1.27
N LYS A 329 -3.17 -52.68 -0.81
CA LYS A 329 -2.58 -53.95 -0.42
C LYS A 329 -3.12 -54.46 0.92
N GLU A 330 -3.38 -53.55 1.86
CA GLU A 330 -3.77 -53.87 3.21
C GLU A 330 -5.30 -53.88 3.41
N GLY A 331 -6.07 -53.52 2.37
CA GLY A 331 -7.54 -53.48 2.46
C GLY A 331 -8.11 -52.37 3.31
N LYS A 332 -7.33 -51.28 3.54
CA LYS A 332 -7.72 -50.10 4.31
C LYS A 332 -8.60 -49.15 3.51
N SER A 333 -9.40 -48.35 4.21
CA SER A 333 -10.20 -47.28 3.62
C SER A 333 -9.37 -45.99 3.42
N LEU A 334 -9.93 -44.98 2.72
CA LEU A 334 -9.32 -43.66 2.64
C LEU A 334 -9.28 -42.95 3.98
N GLU A 335 -10.28 -43.22 4.85
CA GLU A 335 -10.34 -42.63 6.18
C GLU A 335 -9.16 -43.04 7.04
N ASP A 336 -8.74 -44.31 6.95
CA ASP A 336 -7.64 -44.88 7.72
C ASP A 336 -6.26 -44.29 7.35
N ILE A 337 -6.11 -43.75 6.14
CA ILE A 337 -4.85 -43.24 5.61
C ILE A 337 -4.86 -41.74 5.42
N THR A 338 -5.96 -41.06 5.78
CA THR A 338 -6.05 -39.61 5.65
C THR A 338 -5.16 -38.90 6.66
N ILE A 339 -4.18 -38.15 6.18
CA ILE A 339 -3.34 -37.25 6.98
C ILE A 339 -4.20 -36.05 7.36
N ARG A 340 -4.60 -35.96 8.64
CA ARG A 340 -5.49 -34.90 9.13
C ARG A 340 -4.74 -33.62 9.48
N ASP A 341 -3.48 -33.74 9.83
CA ASP A 341 -2.60 -32.60 10.16
C ASP A 341 -1.95 -32.08 8.86
N VAL A 342 -2.76 -31.37 8.07
CA VAL A 342 -2.30 -30.68 6.86
C VAL A 342 -2.08 -29.21 7.20
N PRO A 343 -0.89 -28.66 6.88
CA PRO A 343 -0.63 -27.23 7.06
C PRO A 343 -1.63 -26.37 6.29
N ARG A 344 -2.16 -25.35 6.97
CA ARG A 344 -3.22 -24.47 6.45
C ARG A 344 -2.79 -23.03 6.55
N VAL A 345 -3.09 -22.26 5.51
CA VAL A 345 -2.85 -20.82 5.45
C VAL A 345 -4.05 -20.12 4.80
N THR A 346 -4.14 -18.82 4.99
CA THR A 346 -5.14 -17.98 4.31
C THR A 346 -4.61 -17.46 2.97
N PRO A 347 -5.47 -17.04 2.03
CA PRO A 347 -5.05 -16.46 0.75
C PRO A 347 -4.10 -15.26 0.91
N ASP A 348 -4.26 -14.48 1.98
CA ASP A 348 -3.49 -13.25 2.24
C ASP A 348 -2.15 -13.50 2.95
N THR A 349 -1.82 -14.76 3.29
CA THR A 349 -0.55 -15.09 3.94
C THR A 349 0.62 -14.78 3.02
N LEU A 350 1.58 -13.96 3.47
CA LEU A 350 2.75 -13.58 2.70
C LEU A 350 3.65 -14.77 2.38
N LEU A 351 4.31 -14.76 1.23
CA LEU A 351 5.24 -15.85 0.85
C LEU A 351 6.40 -15.98 1.85
N HIS A 352 6.86 -14.86 2.42
CA HIS A 352 7.88 -14.86 3.46
C HIS A 352 7.52 -15.76 4.64
N ASP A 353 6.26 -15.71 5.09
CA ASP A 353 5.77 -16.49 6.22
C ASP A 353 5.54 -17.97 5.87
N LEU A 354 5.48 -18.27 4.57
CA LEU A 354 5.27 -19.64 4.06
C LEU A 354 6.54 -20.47 3.97
N PHE A 355 7.74 -19.85 3.94
CA PHE A 355 8.98 -20.56 3.67
C PHE A 355 9.23 -21.74 4.61
N GLN A 356 9.12 -21.53 5.92
CA GLN A 356 9.33 -22.57 6.88
C GLN A 356 8.32 -23.70 6.70
N THR A 357 7.03 -23.36 6.62
CA THR A 357 5.94 -24.32 6.46
C THR A 357 6.11 -25.15 5.20
N VAL A 358 6.39 -24.52 4.04
CA VAL A 358 6.55 -25.20 2.76
C VAL A 358 7.81 -26.09 2.74
N SER A 359 8.85 -25.75 3.49
CA SER A 359 10.09 -26.52 3.55
C SER A 359 9.97 -27.80 4.38
N GLU A 360 9.14 -27.83 5.41
CA GLU A 360 9.06 -28.90 6.40
C GLU A 360 7.96 -29.94 6.13
N THR A 361 7.04 -29.65 5.19
CA THR A 361 5.85 -30.48 4.98
C THR A 361 6.03 -31.61 3.94
N ARG A 362 5.36 -32.74 4.17
CA ARG A 362 5.28 -33.86 3.23
C ARG A 362 4.25 -33.65 2.11
N VAL A 363 3.21 -32.88 2.40
CA VAL A 363 2.13 -32.57 1.46
C VAL A 363 2.10 -31.05 1.20
N PRO A 364 1.68 -30.57 0.04
CA PRO A 364 1.61 -29.16 -0.24
C PRO A 364 0.72 -28.43 0.78
N VAL A 365 0.99 -27.15 1.05
CA VAL A 365 0.24 -26.35 2.01
C VAL A 365 -1.15 -26.02 1.48
N ALA A 366 -2.19 -26.25 2.26
CA ALA A 366 -3.57 -25.96 1.87
C ALA A 366 -3.91 -24.49 2.10
N VAL A 367 -4.52 -23.84 1.10
CA VAL A 367 -5.04 -22.47 1.21
C VAL A 367 -6.55 -22.53 1.51
N ILE A 368 -6.93 -22.02 2.65
CA ILE A 368 -8.29 -22.08 3.17
C ILE A 368 -8.89 -20.67 3.22
N GLY A 369 -10.03 -20.48 2.58
CA GLY A 369 -10.77 -19.22 2.65
C GLY A 369 -11.51 -19.01 3.99
N ASP A 370 -12.03 -17.80 4.21
CA ASP A 370 -12.74 -17.39 5.44
C ASP A 370 -13.92 -18.30 5.81
N ASN A 371 -14.51 -18.98 4.83
CA ASN A 371 -15.59 -19.93 5.03
C ASN A 371 -15.13 -21.36 5.35
N GLY A 372 -13.82 -21.58 5.60
CA GLY A 372 -13.22 -22.89 5.86
C GLY A 372 -13.05 -23.78 4.63
N LYS A 373 -13.37 -23.32 3.42
CA LYS A 373 -13.29 -24.11 2.18
C LYS A 373 -11.87 -24.10 1.59
N LEU A 374 -11.47 -25.25 1.06
CA LEU A 374 -10.22 -25.38 0.32
C LEU A 374 -10.31 -24.61 -1.00
N GLN A 375 -9.49 -23.55 -1.14
CA GLN A 375 -9.40 -22.71 -2.33
C GLN A 375 -8.24 -23.11 -3.24
N GLY A 376 -7.09 -23.46 -2.65
CA GLY A 376 -5.90 -23.77 -3.40
C GLY A 376 -4.90 -24.62 -2.60
N ILE A 377 -3.79 -24.92 -3.24
CA ILE A 377 -2.61 -25.57 -2.63
C ILE A 377 -1.35 -24.86 -3.07
N ILE A 378 -0.34 -24.84 -2.20
CA ILE A 378 0.97 -24.28 -2.50
C ILE A 378 2.00 -25.39 -2.54
N ILE A 379 2.64 -25.55 -3.69
CA ILE A 379 3.76 -26.48 -3.89
C ILE A 379 5.08 -25.70 -3.80
N ARG A 380 6.14 -26.36 -3.32
CA ARG A 380 7.49 -25.75 -3.16
C ARG A 380 8.00 -25.11 -4.46
N GLY A 381 7.79 -25.78 -5.60
CA GLY A 381 8.22 -25.26 -6.92
C GLY A 381 7.52 -23.95 -7.31
N ALA A 382 6.25 -23.75 -6.93
CA ALA A 382 5.52 -22.51 -7.23
C ALA A 382 6.08 -21.31 -6.44
N VAL A 383 6.44 -21.53 -5.17
CA VAL A 383 7.08 -20.48 -4.35
C VAL A 383 8.44 -20.10 -4.93
N LEU A 384 9.27 -21.09 -5.28
CA LEU A 384 10.59 -20.84 -5.89
C LEU A 384 10.49 -20.13 -7.25
N ALA A 385 9.51 -20.51 -8.08
CA ALA A 385 9.28 -19.86 -9.37
C ALA A 385 8.85 -18.40 -9.23
N ALA A 386 7.97 -18.12 -8.28
CA ALA A 386 7.53 -16.76 -7.99
C ALA A 386 8.67 -15.85 -7.52
N LEU A 387 9.57 -16.39 -6.68
CA LEU A 387 10.74 -15.66 -6.18
C LEU A 387 11.81 -15.42 -7.26
N ALA A 388 11.91 -16.34 -8.22
CA ALA A 388 12.83 -16.19 -9.34
C ALA A 388 12.32 -15.21 -10.42
N GLY A 389 11.21 -14.49 -10.17
CA GLY A 389 10.61 -13.57 -11.15
C GLY A 389 9.91 -14.25 -12.32
N ASN A 390 9.84 -15.59 -12.33
CA ASN A 390 9.15 -16.35 -13.36
C ASN A 390 7.65 -16.44 -13.07
N HIS A 391 6.91 -15.37 -13.32
CA HIS A 391 5.45 -15.32 -13.12
C HIS A 391 4.66 -16.14 -14.15
N ASN A 392 5.27 -16.65 -15.20
CA ASN A 392 4.64 -17.48 -16.23
C ASN A 392 4.68 -18.97 -15.86
N VAL A 393 4.13 -19.36 -14.72
CA VAL A 393 3.72 -20.74 -14.47
C VAL A 393 2.22 -20.86 -14.78
N GLU A 394 1.85 -20.59 -16.03
CA GLU A 394 0.54 -20.99 -16.55
C GLU A 394 0.40 -22.50 -16.35
N GLY A 395 -0.64 -22.87 -15.60
CA GLY A 395 -1.01 -24.26 -15.45
C GLY A 395 -1.35 -24.89 -16.82
N ARG A 396 -0.55 -25.86 -17.23
CA ARG A 396 -1.00 -26.92 -18.12
C ARG A 396 -1.57 -28.05 -17.31
#